data_cb3f2df823e19bc39abd320b20d5526b
#
_entry.id   cb3f2df823e19bc39abd320b20d5526b
#
_cell.length_a   1.000
_cell.length_b   1.000
_cell.length_c   1.000
_cell.angle_alpha   90.00
_cell.angle_beta   90.00
_cell.angle_gamma   90.00
#
_symmetry.space_group_name_H-M   'P 1'
#
loop_
_entity.id
_entity.type
_entity.pdbx_description
1 polymer ?
#
loop_
_entity_poly.entity_id
_entity_poly.type
_entity_poly.pdbx_seq_one_letter_code
_entity_poly.pdbx_strand_id
1 'polypeptide(L)'
;LACFGFAARPEPVLLVCTNGRRDACCAVRARPVAEAAHAAAPDNVWEVSHIGGHRFAPTAIHLPSGQTFGRLTGQAAAHLATTTMTSTLDPAVQQSFSSTTHRGRIDLPPVAQVAETWWRERHPGLTMAPVNDIGVPVADRQDGWLVSLPDGTTLAVTSVVGEPLRDSCLKDAKPSASYSARVS
;
A
#
# COMPACT_ATOMS: atom_id res chain seq x y z
N LEU A 1 -11.73 -13.98 16.20
CA LEU A 1 -10.38 -14.59 16.35
C LEU A 1 -10.18 -15.17 17.76
N ALA A 2 -10.79 -14.56 18.80
CA ALA A 2 -10.68 -15.07 20.18
C ALA A 2 -11.22 -16.49 20.40
N CYS A 3 -12.16 -16.94 19.57
CA CYS A 3 -12.73 -18.29 19.66
C CYS A 3 -11.74 -19.44 19.30
N PHE A 4 -10.58 -19.12 18.74
CA PHE A 4 -9.55 -20.10 18.39
C PHE A 4 -8.31 -20.03 19.29
N GLY A 5 -8.33 -19.22 20.36
CA GLY A 5 -7.19 -19.09 21.28
C GLY A 5 -5.97 -18.37 20.72
N PHE A 6 -6.10 -17.66 19.59
CA PHE A 6 -5.00 -16.85 19.06
C PHE A 6 -4.90 -15.50 19.76
N ALA A 7 -3.71 -15.16 20.23
CA ALA A 7 -3.40 -13.83 20.72
C ALA A 7 -3.15 -12.86 19.55
N ALA A 8 -3.55 -11.60 19.71
CA ALA A 8 -3.16 -10.56 18.77
C ALA A 8 -1.66 -10.32 18.87
N ARG A 9 -0.98 -10.23 17.74
CA ARG A 9 0.43 -9.86 17.67
C ARG A 9 0.53 -8.34 17.49
N PRO A 10 1.07 -7.61 18.48
CA PRO A 10 1.20 -6.15 18.40
C PRO A 10 2.39 -5.71 17.53
N GLU A 11 3.40 -6.60 17.37
CA GLU A 11 4.59 -6.28 16.58
C GLU A 11 4.26 -6.22 15.10
N PRO A 12 4.98 -5.35 14.34
CA PRO A 12 4.82 -5.27 12.91
C PRO A 12 5.20 -6.59 12.22
N VAL A 13 4.56 -6.90 11.12
CA VAL A 13 4.95 -7.99 10.21
C VAL A 13 5.00 -7.44 8.80
N LEU A 14 6.12 -7.63 8.12
CA LEU A 14 6.31 -7.24 6.74
C LEU A 14 6.28 -8.48 5.84
N LEU A 15 5.27 -8.57 4.98
CA LEU A 15 5.11 -9.63 4.00
C LEU A 15 5.67 -9.15 2.65
N VAL A 16 6.82 -9.67 2.23
CA VAL A 16 7.50 -9.27 0.99
C VAL A 16 7.25 -10.28 -0.11
N CYS A 17 6.75 -9.83 -1.26
CA CYS A 17 6.51 -10.71 -2.42
C CYS A 17 7.81 -11.03 -3.15
N THR A 18 8.25 -12.30 -3.11
CA THR A 18 9.44 -12.79 -3.79
C THR A 18 9.14 -13.86 -4.84
N ASN A 19 7.89 -13.97 -5.30
CA ASN A 19 7.42 -15.03 -6.18
C ASN A 19 7.89 -14.87 -7.63
N GLY A 20 9.06 -15.42 -7.93
CA GLY A 20 9.65 -15.42 -9.28
C GLY A 20 8.92 -16.26 -10.32
N ARG A 21 8.08 -17.22 -9.89
CA ARG A 21 7.28 -18.05 -10.84
C ARG A 21 6.17 -17.22 -11.49
N ARG A 22 5.65 -16.22 -10.77
CA ARG A 22 4.62 -15.33 -11.30
C ARG A 22 5.23 -14.21 -12.13
N ASP A 23 6.31 -13.61 -11.62
CA ASP A 23 7.02 -12.52 -12.28
C ASP A 23 8.49 -12.48 -11.81
N ALA A 24 9.43 -12.57 -12.74
CA ALA A 24 10.86 -12.54 -12.43
C ALA A 24 11.27 -11.28 -11.66
N CYS A 25 10.61 -10.13 -11.91
CA CYS A 25 10.86 -8.88 -11.18
C CYS A 25 10.62 -9.02 -9.68
N CYS A 26 9.63 -9.81 -9.26
CA CYS A 26 9.36 -10.06 -7.84
C CYS A 26 10.51 -10.81 -7.17
N ALA A 27 11.12 -11.81 -7.82
CA ALA A 27 12.27 -12.49 -7.25
C ALA A 27 13.55 -11.64 -7.30
N VAL A 28 13.90 -11.15 -8.50
CA VAL A 28 15.21 -10.48 -8.71
C VAL A 28 15.33 -9.19 -7.89
N ARG A 29 14.26 -8.40 -7.83
CA ARG A 29 14.29 -7.12 -7.14
C ARG A 29 13.93 -7.21 -5.66
N ALA A 30 13.05 -8.14 -5.28
CA ALA A 30 12.52 -8.16 -3.92
C ALA A 30 13.35 -9.00 -2.96
N ARG A 31 14.11 -10.00 -3.40
CA ARG A 31 14.96 -10.79 -2.49
C ARG A 31 15.98 -9.93 -1.73
N PRO A 32 16.79 -9.06 -2.36
CA PRO A 32 17.70 -8.20 -1.60
C PRO A 32 16.97 -7.27 -0.61
N VAL A 33 15.74 -6.87 -0.95
CA VAL A 33 14.90 -6.04 -0.06
C VAL A 33 14.40 -6.85 1.13
N ALA A 34 13.95 -8.09 0.91
CA ALA A 34 13.55 -9.00 1.98
C ALA A 34 14.74 -9.35 2.90
N GLU A 35 15.92 -9.61 2.34
CA GLU A 35 17.14 -9.88 3.09
C GLU A 35 17.53 -8.69 3.99
N ALA A 36 17.49 -7.46 3.47
CA ALA A 36 17.79 -6.26 4.25
C ALA A 36 16.77 -6.04 5.39
N ALA A 37 15.49 -6.28 5.12
CA ALA A 37 14.44 -6.19 6.14
C ALA A 37 14.59 -7.30 7.21
N HIS A 38 14.86 -8.54 6.78
CA HIS A 38 15.07 -9.67 7.67
C HIS A 38 16.30 -9.48 8.58
N ALA A 39 17.38 -8.91 8.06
CA ALA A 39 18.55 -8.57 8.87
C ALA A 39 18.24 -7.56 9.99
N ALA A 40 17.28 -6.66 9.77
CA ALA A 40 16.84 -5.70 10.78
C ALA A 40 15.83 -6.28 11.79
N ALA A 41 14.95 -7.17 11.36
CA ALA A 41 13.89 -7.76 12.18
C ALA A 41 13.55 -9.20 11.71
N PRO A 42 14.36 -10.22 12.10
CA PRO A 42 14.22 -11.59 11.60
C PRO A 42 12.84 -12.21 11.81
N ASP A 43 12.22 -11.95 12.96
CA ASP A 43 10.93 -12.53 13.34
C ASP A 43 9.73 -11.79 12.72
N ASN A 44 9.97 -10.65 12.10
CA ASN A 44 8.93 -9.77 11.58
C ASN A 44 8.82 -9.78 10.06
N VAL A 45 9.72 -10.46 9.35
CA VAL A 45 9.76 -10.44 7.88
C VAL A 45 9.51 -11.83 7.32
N TRP A 46 8.58 -11.90 6.38
CA TRP A 46 8.20 -13.15 5.71
C TRP A 46 8.20 -12.96 4.20
N GLU A 47 8.84 -13.88 3.51
CA GLU A 47 8.68 -14.00 2.08
C GLU A 47 7.37 -14.70 1.76
N VAL A 48 6.58 -14.09 0.88
CA VAL A 48 5.25 -14.60 0.53
C VAL A 48 5.10 -14.77 -0.98
N SER A 49 4.09 -15.54 -1.35
CA SER A 49 3.68 -15.67 -2.73
C SER A 49 3.08 -14.36 -3.24
N HIS A 50 2.50 -14.41 -4.43
CA HIS A 50 1.98 -13.26 -5.12
C HIS A 50 0.93 -12.45 -4.34
N ILE A 51 1.20 -11.16 -4.11
CA ILE A 51 0.31 -10.19 -3.46
C ILE A 51 -0.25 -9.13 -4.43
N GLY A 52 0.04 -9.23 -5.72
CA GLY A 52 -0.35 -8.25 -6.73
C GLY A 52 0.71 -7.18 -7.00
N GLY A 53 0.41 -6.31 -7.97
CA GLY A 53 1.22 -5.11 -8.22
C GLY A 53 2.65 -5.35 -8.71
N HIS A 54 2.93 -6.41 -9.47
CA HIS A 54 4.30 -6.78 -9.91
C HIS A 54 5.05 -5.65 -10.60
N ARG A 55 4.35 -4.80 -11.36
CA ARG A 55 4.95 -3.62 -12.00
C ARG A 55 5.57 -2.64 -11.01
N PHE A 56 5.22 -2.77 -9.76
CA PHE A 56 5.76 -1.98 -8.65
C PHE A 56 6.74 -2.78 -7.78
N ALA A 57 7.21 -3.92 -8.23
CA ALA A 57 8.19 -4.72 -7.48
C ALA A 57 9.44 -3.90 -7.13
N PRO A 58 9.99 -4.03 -5.93
CA PRO A 58 9.57 -4.86 -4.79
C PRO A 58 8.25 -4.40 -4.14
N THR A 59 7.36 -5.36 -3.84
CA THR A 59 6.08 -5.07 -3.18
C THR A 59 5.99 -5.77 -1.83
N ALA A 60 5.35 -5.12 -0.87
CA ALA A 60 5.11 -5.67 0.46
C ALA A 60 3.77 -5.23 1.03
N ILE A 61 3.28 -6.00 2.02
CA ILE A 61 2.17 -5.64 2.88
C ILE A 61 2.70 -5.53 4.31
N HIS A 62 2.34 -4.46 4.98
CA HIS A 62 2.63 -4.26 6.39
C HIS A 62 1.39 -4.59 7.24
N LEU A 63 1.57 -5.44 8.22
CA LEU A 63 0.53 -5.81 9.19
C LEU A 63 0.91 -5.26 10.58
N PRO A 64 -0.07 -4.93 11.43
CA PRO A 64 -1.51 -5.08 11.24
C PRO A 64 -2.18 -3.95 10.43
N SER A 65 -1.44 -2.93 9.94
CA SER A 65 -2.03 -1.76 9.29
C SER A 65 -2.72 -2.05 7.96
N GLY A 66 -2.42 -3.20 7.33
CA GLY A 66 -2.92 -3.54 6.00
C GLY A 66 -2.35 -2.69 4.85
N GLN A 67 -1.40 -1.80 5.13
CA GLN A 67 -0.83 -0.92 4.12
C GLN A 67 0.05 -1.69 3.13
N THR A 68 -0.07 -1.35 1.86
CA THR A 68 0.69 -1.96 0.77
C THR A 68 1.71 -0.99 0.21
N PHE A 69 2.87 -1.51 -0.12
CA PHE A 69 3.99 -0.73 -0.63
C PHE A 69 4.53 -1.33 -1.93
N GLY A 70 5.06 -0.48 -2.77
CA GLY A 70 5.78 -0.88 -3.98
C GLY A 70 7.05 -0.07 -4.16
N ARG A 71 7.95 -0.55 -5.03
CA ARG A 71 9.25 0.07 -5.28
C ARG A 71 10.09 0.29 -4.02
N LEU A 72 9.93 -0.64 -3.06
CA LEU A 72 10.65 -0.57 -1.79
C LEU A 72 12.15 -0.70 -2.00
N THR A 73 12.89 0.10 -1.25
CA THR A 73 14.33 -0.10 -1.02
C THR A 73 14.55 -0.99 0.20
N GLY A 74 15.75 -1.58 0.33
CA GLY A 74 16.10 -2.37 1.51
C GLY A 74 16.00 -1.56 2.80
N GLN A 75 16.43 -0.30 2.79
CA GLN A 75 16.34 0.60 3.94
C GLN A 75 14.88 0.87 4.35
N ALA A 76 14.02 1.18 3.39
CA ALA A 76 12.59 1.41 3.66
C ALA A 76 11.92 0.14 4.21
N ALA A 77 12.24 -1.03 3.66
CA ALA A 77 11.71 -2.31 4.13
C ALA A 77 12.19 -2.66 5.55
N ALA A 78 13.48 -2.44 5.84
CA ALA A 78 14.03 -2.63 7.19
C ALA A 78 13.31 -1.72 8.21
N HIS A 79 13.06 -0.48 7.84
CA HIS A 79 12.32 0.43 8.70
C HIS A 79 10.86 -0.03 8.93
N LEU A 80 10.15 -0.44 7.88
CA LEU A 80 8.80 -0.98 8.01
C LEU A 80 8.74 -2.22 8.93
N ALA A 81 9.75 -3.07 8.87
CA ALA A 81 9.81 -4.29 9.67
C ALA A 81 10.03 -4.03 11.18
N THR A 82 10.55 -2.85 11.53
CA THR A 82 10.86 -2.47 12.93
C THR A 82 9.92 -1.44 13.51
N THR A 83 9.07 -0.81 12.68
CA THR A 83 8.24 0.34 13.09
C THR A 83 6.79 -0.06 13.30
N THR A 84 6.26 0.22 14.49
CA THR A 84 4.81 0.18 14.71
C THR A 84 4.14 1.37 14.03
N MET A 85 2.96 1.17 13.46
CA MET A 85 2.25 2.20 12.70
C MET A 85 1.77 3.40 13.52
N THR A 86 1.87 3.34 14.82
CA THR A 86 1.52 4.44 15.74
C THR A 86 2.67 5.42 15.94
N SER A 87 3.88 5.08 15.52
CA SER A 87 5.06 5.92 15.69
C SER A 87 5.08 7.05 14.66
N THR A 88 5.44 8.23 15.08
CA THR A 88 5.83 9.31 14.18
C THR A 88 7.09 8.86 13.44
N LEU A 89 7.03 8.84 12.13
CA LEU A 89 8.19 8.49 11.33
C LEU A 89 9.22 9.63 11.37
N ASP A 90 10.49 9.24 11.37
CA ASP A 90 11.57 10.18 11.06
C ASP A 90 11.27 10.86 9.71
N PRO A 91 11.39 12.21 9.59
CA PRO A 91 11.10 12.91 8.36
C PRO A 91 11.83 12.38 7.13
N ALA A 92 13.07 11.91 7.27
CA ALA A 92 13.83 11.31 6.18
C ALA A 92 13.22 9.97 5.72
N VAL A 93 12.69 9.20 6.66
CA VAL A 93 11.99 7.95 6.37
C VAL A 93 10.62 8.22 5.77
N GLN A 94 9.89 9.20 6.31
CA GLN A 94 8.60 9.62 5.77
C GLN A 94 8.71 10.07 4.31
N GLN A 95 9.77 10.77 3.94
CA GLN A 95 10.04 11.18 2.58
C GLN A 95 10.29 9.99 1.64
N SER A 96 10.81 8.86 2.15
CA SER A 96 10.98 7.62 1.38
C SER A 96 9.66 6.90 1.10
N PHE A 97 8.60 7.21 1.84
CA PHE A 97 7.23 6.70 1.65
C PHE A 97 6.33 7.70 0.93
N SER A 98 6.78 8.21 -0.19
CA SER A 98 6.00 9.09 -1.06
C SER A 98 4.77 8.37 -1.65
N SER A 99 3.87 9.13 -2.25
CA SER A 99 2.72 8.60 -3.02
C SER A 99 3.11 7.57 -4.09
N THR A 100 4.39 7.56 -4.52
CA THR A 100 4.92 6.57 -5.46
C THR A 100 5.23 5.22 -4.81
N THR A 101 5.42 5.17 -3.51
CA THR A 101 5.77 3.96 -2.74
C THR A 101 4.56 3.37 -2.03
N HIS A 102 3.72 4.18 -1.40
CA HIS A 102 2.47 3.74 -0.79
C HIS A 102 1.44 3.40 -1.88
N ARG A 103 0.82 2.23 -1.79
CA ARG A 103 -0.07 1.67 -2.81
C ARG A 103 -1.49 1.41 -2.30
N GLY A 104 -1.84 1.98 -1.16
CA GLY A 104 -3.15 1.83 -0.54
C GLY A 104 -3.19 0.74 0.53
N ARG A 105 -4.37 0.37 0.96
CA ARG A 105 -4.65 -0.61 2.03
C ARG A 105 -5.47 -1.78 1.52
N ILE A 106 -5.18 -2.98 2.03
CA ILE A 106 -5.88 -4.21 1.61
C ILE A 106 -7.35 -4.28 2.07
N ASP A 107 -7.70 -3.53 3.08
CA ASP A 107 -9.06 -3.47 3.66
C ASP A 107 -9.96 -2.41 3.01
N LEU A 108 -9.41 -1.57 2.13
CA LEU A 108 -10.18 -0.54 1.43
C LEU A 108 -10.46 -0.92 -0.04
N PRO A 109 -11.66 -0.66 -0.55
CA PRO A 109 -11.92 -0.77 -1.97
C PRO A 109 -11.09 0.28 -2.76
N PRO A 110 -10.77 0.04 -4.04
CA PRO A 110 -9.87 0.90 -4.81
C PRO A 110 -10.22 2.39 -4.78
N VAL A 111 -11.50 2.73 -4.81
CA VAL A 111 -11.98 4.12 -4.76
C VAL A 111 -11.65 4.79 -3.41
N ALA A 112 -11.84 4.06 -2.31
CA ALA A 112 -11.49 4.57 -0.97
C ALA A 112 -9.98 4.69 -0.77
N GLN A 113 -9.18 3.81 -1.40
CA GLN A 113 -7.72 3.95 -1.42
C GLN A 113 -7.27 5.22 -2.13
N VAL A 114 -7.97 5.63 -3.20
CA VAL A 114 -7.71 6.91 -3.87
C VAL A 114 -7.98 8.08 -2.95
N ALA A 115 -9.09 8.04 -2.20
CA ALA A 115 -9.44 9.07 -1.23
C ALA A 115 -8.41 9.14 -0.08
N GLU A 116 -7.96 7.99 0.44
CA GLU A 116 -6.90 7.94 1.44
C GLU A 116 -5.58 8.52 0.92
N THR A 117 -5.20 8.19 -0.31
CA THR A 117 -3.99 8.72 -0.94
C THR A 117 -4.08 10.24 -1.10
N TRP A 118 -5.21 10.73 -1.60
CA TRP A 118 -5.48 12.16 -1.74
C TRP A 118 -5.38 12.90 -0.40
N TRP A 119 -5.91 12.29 0.68
CA TRP A 119 -5.84 12.82 2.04
C TRP A 119 -4.38 12.89 2.54
N ARG A 120 -3.62 11.80 2.40
CA ARG A 120 -2.22 11.72 2.84
C ARG A 120 -1.32 12.74 2.16
N GLU A 121 -1.51 12.99 0.86
CA GLU A 121 -0.74 13.98 0.11
C GLU A 121 -0.90 15.41 0.65
N ARG A 122 -2.04 15.68 1.29
CA ARG A 122 -2.37 17.01 1.86
C ARG A 122 -2.06 17.13 3.35
N HIS A 123 -1.74 16.00 3.97
CA HIS A 123 -1.43 15.92 5.39
C HIS A 123 -0.06 15.24 5.61
N PRO A 124 1.05 15.86 5.21
CA PRO A 124 2.38 15.22 5.21
C PRO A 124 2.90 14.86 6.62
N GLY A 125 2.27 15.34 7.69
CA GLY A 125 2.60 14.96 9.06
C GLY A 125 1.90 13.70 9.57
N LEU A 126 1.06 13.05 8.75
CA LEU A 126 0.41 11.81 9.16
C LEU A 126 1.41 10.70 9.38
N THR A 127 1.20 9.95 10.45
CA THR A 127 1.92 8.70 10.72
C THR A 127 1.58 7.64 9.66
N MET A 128 2.31 6.54 9.65
CA MET A 128 1.95 5.37 8.83
C MET A 128 0.67 4.67 9.31
N ALA A 129 0.05 5.15 10.38
CA ALA A 129 -1.22 4.61 10.84
C ALA A 129 -2.29 4.66 9.73
N PRO A 130 -3.20 3.69 9.71
CA PRO A 130 -4.38 3.75 8.86
C PRO A 130 -5.10 5.08 9.04
N VAL A 131 -5.52 5.72 7.96
CA VAL A 131 -6.43 6.87 8.06
C VAL A 131 -7.80 6.31 8.43
N ASN A 132 -8.25 6.63 9.63
CA ASN A 132 -9.58 6.26 10.08
C ASN A 132 -10.63 7.14 9.38
N ASP A 133 -11.86 6.71 9.39
CA ASP A 133 -13.03 7.47 8.91
C ASP A 133 -12.98 7.84 7.40
N ILE A 134 -12.25 7.08 6.60
CA ILE A 134 -12.48 7.10 5.15
C ILE A 134 -13.83 6.44 4.88
N GLY A 135 -14.75 7.21 4.35
CA GLY A 135 -16.11 6.77 4.10
C GLY A 135 -16.23 5.63 3.09
N VAL A 136 -17.29 4.86 3.23
CA VAL A 136 -17.65 3.86 2.21
C VAL A 136 -18.01 4.60 0.92
N PRO A 137 -17.44 4.23 -0.25
CA PRO A 137 -17.79 4.88 -1.51
C PRO A 137 -19.26 4.72 -1.84
N VAL A 138 -19.93 5.83 -2.12
CA VAL A 138 -21.33 5.87 -2.58
C VAL A 138 -21.33 6.20 -4.06
N ALA A 139 -22.08 5.44 -4.85
CA ALA A 139 -22.19 5.70 -6.29
C ALA A 139 -22.80 7.10 -6.54
N ASP A 140 -22.14 7.86 -7.41
CA ASP A 140 -22.61 9.17 -7.87
C ASP A 140 -23.37 9.02 -9.20
N ARG A 141 -24.33 9.91 -9.43
CA ARG A 141 -25.13 9.94 -10.67
C ARG A 141 -24.34 10.33 -11.93
N GLN A 142 -23.12 10.79 -11.77
CA GLN A 142 -22.20 11.19 -12.84
C GLN A 142 -21.10 10.15 -13.14
N ASP A 143 -21.42 8.87 -13.05
CA ASP A 143 -20.51 7.74 -13.33
C ASP A 143 -19.24 7.73 -12.44
N GLY A 144 -19.38 8.12 -11.19
CA GLY A 144 -18.29 8.13 -10.20
C GLY A 144 -18.73 7.64 -8.83
N TRP A 145 -17.95 8.04 -7.84
CA TRP A 145 -18.20 7.73 -6.43
C TRP A 145 -17.95 8.97 -5.58
N LEU A 146 -18.73 9.11 -4.53
CA LEU A 146 -18.51 10.06 -3.44
C LEU A 146 -17.88 9.33 -2.26
N VAL A 147 -16.82 9.91 -1.70
CA VAL A 147 -16.10 9.36 -0.54
C VAL A 147 -15.92 10.47 0.48
N SER A 148 -16.42 10.26 1.69
CA SER A 148 -16.23 11.19 2.80
C SER A 148 -14.85 11.03 3.41
N LEU A 149 -14.23 12.15 3.79
CA LEU A 149 -12.92 12.24 4.45
C LEU A 149 -13.09 12.52 5.94
N PRO A 150 -12.03 12.33 6.75
CA PRO A 150 -12.07 12.52 8.20
C PRO A 150 -12.51 13.92 8.67
N ASP A 151 -12.26 14.95 7.89
CA ASP A 151 -12.65 16.35 8.17
C ASP A 151 -14.08 16.70 7.71
N GLY A 152 -14.83 15.72 7.19
CA GLY A 152 -16.15 15.93 6.60
C GLY A 152 -16.13 16.36 5.13
N THR A 153 -14.98 16.61 4.54
CA THR A 153 -14.85 16.86 3.10
C THR A 153 -15.34 15.65 2.31
N THR A 154 -16.04 15.89 1.20
CA THR A 154 -16.43 14.83 0.26
C THR A 154 -15.61 14.92 -1.01
N LEU A 155 -15.07 13.81 -1.45
CA LEU A 155 -14.39 13.68 -2.74
C LEU A 155 -15.29 13.02 -3.76
N ALA A 156 -15.37 13.62 -4.94
CA ALA A 156 -15.85 12.95 -6.15
C ALA A 156 -14.67 12.21 -6.80
N VAL A 157 -14.77 10.90 -6.91
CA VAL A 157 -13.77 10.04 -7.52
C VAL A 157 -14.35 9.44 -8.79
N THR A 158 -13.66 9.61 -9.90
CA THR A 158 -14.07 9.07 -11.22
C THR A 158 -13.00 8.13 -11.75
N SER A 159 -13.44 7.06 -12.41
CA SER A 159 -12.54 6.17 -13.15
C SER A 159 -12.34 6.72 -14.56
N VAL A 160 -11.11 6.76 -15.01
CA VAL A 160 -10.74 7.12 -16.38
C VAL A 160 -9.92 6.02 -17.01
N VAL A 161 -10.09 5.81 -18.30
CA VAL A 161 -9.22 4.89 -19.06
C VAL A 161 -7.86 5.56 -19.17
N GLY A 162 -6.85 4.94 -18.58
CA GLY A 162 -5.47 5.41 -18.64
C GLY A 162 -4.70 4.76 -19.78
N GLU A 163 -3.47 5.24 -19.97
CA GLU A 163 -2.53 4.67 -20.92
C GLU A 163 -2.32 3.16 -20.67
N PRO A 164 -2.11 2.38 -21.74
CA PRO A 164 -1.82 0.96 -21.59
C PRO A 164 -0.58 0.74 -20.71
N LEU A 165 -0.70 -0.06 -19.68
CA LEU A 165 0.37 -0.38 -18.75
C LEU A 165 0.65 -1.88 -18.73
N ARG A 166 1.93 -2.23 -18.58
CA ARG A 166 2.33 -3.62 -18.35
C ARG A 166 2.12 -3.97 -16.88
N ASP A 167 1.31 -4.98 -16.65
CA ASP A 167 1.13 -5.53 -15.28
C ASP A 167 2.27 -6.43 -14.86
N SER A 168 2.98 -7.03 -15.81
CA SER A 168 4.03 -8.01 -15.60
C SER A 168 5.19 -7.77 -16.57
N CYS A 169 6.40 -8.15 -16.18
CA CYS A 169 7.61 -8.00 -17.01
C CYS A 169 7.52 -8.70 -18.37
N LEU A 170 6.74 -9.77 -18.46
CA LEU A 170 6.66 -10.64 -19.63
C LEU A 170 5.33 -10.53 -20.40
N LYS A 171 4.45 -9.60 -20.03
CA LYS A 171 3.15 -9.43 -20.69
C LYS A 171 3.07 -8.11 -21.44
N ASP A 172 2.23 -8.11 -22.46
CA ASP A 172 1.91 -6.90 -23.20
C ASP A 172 1.17 -5.88 -22.33
N ALA A 173 1.29 -4.62 -22.71
CA ALA A 173 0.56 -3.54 -22.07
C ALA A 173 -0.95 -3.71 -22.37
N LYS A 174 -1.77 -3.47 -21.34
CA LYS A 174 -3.23 -3.50 -21.42
C LYS A 174 -3.79 -2.15 -20.98
N PRO A 175 -4.97 -1.76 -21.48
CA PRO A 175 -5.67 -0.58 -20.96
C PRO A 175 -5.74 -0.66 -19.43
N SER A 176 -5.36 0.41 -18.77
CA SER A 176 -5.41 0.51 -17.31
C SER A 176 -6.53 1.45 -16.90
N ALA A 177 -7.19 1.15 -15.79
CA ALA A 177 -8.02 2.13 -15.12
C ALA A 177 -7.11 3.02 -14.25
N SER A 178 -7.30 4.33 -14.37
CA SER A 178 -6.79 5.30 -13.41
C SER A 178 -7.95 6.04 -12.76
N TYR A 179 -7.69 6.69 -11.65
CA TYR A 179 -8.71 7.41 -10.92
C TYR A 179 -8.32 8.88 -10.79
N SER A 180 -9.30 9.74 -10.88
CA SER A 180 -9.18 11.17 -10.60
C SER A 180 -10.06 11.51 -9.42
N ALA A 181 -9.55 12.32 -8.48
CA ALA A 181 -10.28 12.78 -7.32
C ALA A 181 -10.30 14.29 -7.25
N ARG A 182 -11.46 14.87 -6.95
CA ARG A 182 -11.65 16.31 -6.72
C ARG A 182 -12.59 16.52 -5.53
N VAL A 183 -12.48 17.66 -4.88
CA VAL A 183 -13.45 18.06 -3.87
C VAL A 183 -14.81 18.29 -4.57
N SER A 184 -15.85 17.69 -4.02
CA SER A 184 -17.22 17.77 -4.51
C SER A 184 -17.87 19.09 -4.12
#